data_08992f08fe0a2b39e392fa7c1f222200
#
_entry.id   08992f08fe0a2b39e392fa7c1f222200
#
_cell.length_a   1.000
_cell.length_b   1.000
_cell.length_c   1.000
_cell.angle_alpha   90.00
_cell.angle_beta   90.00
_cell.angle_gamma   90.00
#
_symmetry.space_group_name_H-M   'P 1'
#
loop_
_entity.id
_entity.type
_entity.pdbx_description
1 polymer ?
#
loop_
_entity_poly.entity_id
_entity_poly.type
_entity_poly.pdbx_seq_one_letter_code
_entity_poly.pdbx_strand_id
1 'polypeptide(L)'
;LRTLPSASVDMVYLDPPFFSQKRHTLSDRQGKTYEFSDVWESRKDYLFFLKVRLQEMKRVLKATGTLFLHCDSSASHYLRVVLDEVFGEENFRSEIIWTYKRWSNAKRGLLDAHQTIFFYSKGSGFKFNTFYGDYSPATNVDQILQQRERDDDGKVRYKRDVSGRVVGSGEKKGVPLSDVWDIPFLNPKAKERTGYPTQKPMLLLERIIDISTDEDDTVLDPFCGSGTTLAAAKLKGRKFIGIDVNPEATALTERRLADIVRTESRLLKEGATAYLTKTEKELAVLKQLDCQVVQRNKGIDAILTKQYQGAPVAVKLQKETETAAEAAVLLQAAGKKKNCRMTVLILRKAAETSLKFPDDMLVLTSYEADIEERLKH
;
A
#
# COMPACT_ATOMS: atom_id res chain seq x y z
N LEU A 1 -23.73 -10.86 -17.72
CA LEU A 1 -22.84 -10.45 -18.81
C LEU A 1 -23.48 -10.59 -20.19
N ARG A 2 -24.14 -11.71 -20.50
CA ARG A 2 -24.74 -11.96 -21.84
C ARG A 2 -25.80 -10.95 -22.25
N THR A 3 -26.48 -10.33 -21.29
CA THR A 3 -27.51 -9.31 -21.53
C THR A 3 -26.94 -7.92 -21.80
N LEU A 4 -25.66 -7.69 -21.50
CA LEU A 4 -25.01 -6.42 -21.77
C LEU A 4 -24.69 -6.27 -23.27
N PRO A 5 -24.89 -5.08 -23.85
CA PRO A 5 -24.54 -4.81 -25.24
C PRO A 5 -23.04 -5.01 -25.48
N SER A 6 -22.68 -5.46 -26.70
CA SER A 6 -21.28 -5.47 -27.13
C SER A 6 -20.73 -4.05 -27.20
N ALA A 7 -19.44 -3.87 -26.89
CA ALA A 7 -18.73 -2.59 -26.96
C ALA A 7 -19.40 -1.43 -26.16
N SER A 8 -19.92 -1.75 -24.98
CA SER A 8 -20.63 -0.79 -24.11
C SER A 8 -19.86 -0.37 -22.86
N VAL A 9 -18.74 -1.03 -22.52
CA VAL A 9 -17.97 -0.86 -21.29
C VAL A 9 -16.58 -0.36 -21.60
N ASP A 10 -16.09 0.62 -20.82
CA ASP A 10 -14.76 1.21 -20.98
C ASP A 10 -13.70 0.45 -20.20
N MET A 11 -14.04 -0.03 -19.00
CA MET A 11 -13.12 -0.76 -18.14
C MET A 11 -13.83 -1.93 -17.45
N VAL A 12 -13.16 -3.06 -17.38
CA VAL A 12 -13.55 -4.19 -16.53
C VAL A 12 -12.50 -4.37 -15.44
N TYR A 13 -12.92 -4.39 -14.19
CA TYR A 13 -12.13 -4.91 -13.09
C TYR A 13 -12.81 -6.17 -12.55
N LEU A 14 -12.04 -7.20 -12.29
CA LEU A 14 -12.58 -8.41 -11.67
C LEU A 14 -11.65 -8.95 -10.59
N ASP A 15 -12.25 -9.31 -9.46
CA ASP A 15 -11.64 -9.95 -8.30
C ASP A 15 -12.34 -11.30 -8.06
N PRO A 16 -12.11 -12.29 -8.96
CA PRO A 16 -12.83 -13.57 -8.89
C PRO A 16 -12.30 -14.41 -7.72
N PRO A 17 -12.93 -15.53 -7.36
CA PRO A 17 -12.33 -16.53 -6.48
C PRO A 17 -10.92 -16.91 -6.95
N PHE A 18 -9.96 -17.14 -6.01
CA PHE A 18 -8.53 -17.32 -6.31
C PHE A 18 -8.08 -18.78 -6.38
N PHE A 19 -9.01 -19.73 -6.40
CA PHE A 19 -8.70 -21.15 -6.29
C PHE A 19 -8.05 -21.53 -4.94
N SER A 20 -8.47 -20.86 -3.87
CA SER A 20 -7.89 -21.07 -2.53
C SER A 20 -8.33 -22.37 -1.87
N GLN A 21 -9.33 -23.07 -2.41
CA GLN A 21 -9.97 -24.27 -1.87
C GLN A 21 -10.50 -24.05 -0.44
N LYS A 22 -11.04 -22.85 -0.18
CA LYS A 22 -11.55 -22.45 1.13
C LYS A 22 -12.94 -21.83 1.01
N ARG A 23 -13.70 -21.93 2.10
CA ARG A 23 -14.86 -21.07 2.33
C ARG A 23 -14.40 -19.84 3.11
N HIS A 24 -14.70 -18.68 2.61
CA HIS A 24 -14.35 -17.41 3.22
C HIS A 24 -15.54 -16.85 3.95
N THR A 25 -15.39 -16.63 5.26
CA THR A 25 -16.45 -16.06 6.12
C THR A 25 -15.91 -14.85 6.87
N LEU A 26 -16.72 -13.84 7.03
CA LEU A 26 -16.43 -12.69 7.89
C LEU A 26 -17.75 -12.10 8.40
N SER A 27 -17.74 -11.62 9.65
CA SER A 27 -18.89 -10.91 10.23
C SER A 27 -18.64 -9.40 10.24
N ASP A 28 -19.69 -8.64 9.99
CA ASP A 28 -19.68 -7.19 10.16
C ASP A 28 -19.76 -6.79 11.64
N ARG A 29 -19.76 -5.48 11.92
CA ARG A 29 -19.84 -4.94 13.28
C ARG A 29 -21.21 -5.19 13.96
N GLN A 30 -22.22 -5.56 13.20
CA GLN A 30 -23.58 -5.84 13.66
C GLN A 30 -23.81 -7.34 13.86
N GLY A 31 -22.78 -8.18 13.60
CA GLY A 31 -22.84 -9.64 13.75
C GLY A 31 -23.40 -10.36 12.53
N LYS A 32 -23.73 -9.66 11.43
CA LYS A 32 -24.15 -10.32 10.18
C LYS A 32 -22.92 -10.97 9.52
N THR A 33 -23.03 -12.25 9.20
CA THR A 33 -21.98 -13.04 8.58
C THR A 33 -22.17 -13.11 7.08
N TYR A 34 -21.11 -12.82 6.34
CA TYR A 34 -21.02 -12.96 4.89
C TYR A 34 -20.08 -14.12 4.57
N GLU A 35 -20.44 -14.92 3.57
CA GLU A 35 -19.58 -16.02 3.11
C GLU A 35 -19.62 -16.15 1.60
N PHE A 36 -18.52 -16.66 1.05
CA PHE A 36 -18.48 -17.21 -0.31
C PHE A 36 -17.57 -18.43 -0.37
N SER A 37 -17.87 -19.33 -1.28
CA SER A 37 -17.11 -20.56 -1.49
C SER A 37 -16.11 -20.36 -2.63
N ASP A 38 -14.84 -20.68 -2.34
CA ASP A 38 -13.76 -20.74 -3.33
C ASP A 38 -13.23 -22.19 -3.43
N VAL A 39 -14.18 -23.15 -3.45
CA VAL A 39 -13.91 -24.59 -3.55
C VAL A 39 -14.33 -25.07 -4.93
N TRP A 40 -13.41 -25.70 -5.63
CA TRP A 40 -13.55 -26.15 -7.01
C TRP A 40 -13.23 -27.64 -7.11
N GLU A 41 -13.93 -28.37 -7.97
CA GLU A 41 -13.68 -29.80 -8.21
C GLU A 41 -12.30 -30.02 -8.83
N SER A 42 -11.93 -29.16 -9.80
CA SER A 42 -10.61 -29.18 -10.38
C SER A 42 -10.13 -27.80 -10.82
N ARG A 43 -8.82 -27.67 -11.04
CA ARG A 43 -8.23 -26.48 -11.67
C ARG A 43 -8.79 -26.23 -13.06
N LYS A 44 -9.05 -27.28 -13.84
CA LYS A 44 -9.62 -27.18 -15.18
C LYS A 44 -10.99 -26.53 -15.16
N ASP A 45 -11.84 -26.88 -14.22
CA ASP A 45 -13.19 -26.31 -14.07
C ASP A 45 -13.13 -24.83 -13.68
N TYR A 46 -12.23 -24.48 -12.76
CA TYR A 46 -11.98 -23.10 -12.39
C TYR A 46 -11.52 -22.25 -13.58
N LEU A 47 -10.53 -22.72 -14.35
CA LEU A 47 -10.02 -22.00 -15.50
C LEU A 47 -11.06 -21.90 -16.63
N PHE A 48 -11.83 -22.96 -16.87
CA PHE A 48 -12.93 -22.94 -17.83
C PHE A 48 -14.02 -21.94 -17.41
N PHE A 49 -14.40 -21.93 -16.13
CA PHE A 49 -15.35 -20.98 -15.57
C PHE A 49 -14.93 -19.52 -15.83
N LEU A 50 -13.66 -19.19 -15.63
CA LEU A 50 -13.15 -17.86 -15.89
C LEU A 50 -13.01 -17.57 -17.38
N LYS A 51 -12.49 -18.51 -18.18
CA LYS A 51 -12.32 -18.33 -19.63
C LYS A 51 -13.61 -17.91 -20.34
N VAL A 52 -14.71 -18.60 -20.09
CA VAL A 52 -16.02 -18.28 -20.67
C VAL A 52 -16.48 -16.87 -20.29
N ARG A 53 -16.22 -16.43 -19.05
CA ARG A 53 -16.56 -15.09 -18.59
C ARG A 53 -15.65 -14.02 -19.18
N LEU A 54 -14.36 -14.29 -19.29
CA LEU A 54 -13.39 -13.39 -19.94
C LEU A 54 -13.73 -13.14 -21.41
N GLN A 55 -14.23 -14.16 -22.15
CA GLN A 55 -14.72 -14.00 -23.51
C GLN A 55 -15.90 -13.02 -23.57
N GLU A 56 -16.86 -13.12 -22.65
CA GLU A 56 -17.97 -12.18 -22.57
C GLU A 56 -17.51 -10.76 -22.16
N MET A 57 -16.53 -10.66 -21.24
CA MET A 57 -15.94 -9.37 -20.87
C MET A 57 -15.24 -8.72 -22.06
N LYS A 58 -14.48 -9.49 -22.87
CA LYS A 58 -13.88 -8.99 -24.11
C LYS A 58 -14.95 -8.52 -25.10
N ARG A 59 -16.09 -9.22 -25.19
CA ARG A 59 -17.21 -8.82 -26.06
C ARG A 59 -17.78 -7.48 -25.67
N VAL A 60 -18.08 -7.28 -24.36
CA VAL A 60 -18.71 -6.05 -23.87
C VAL A 60 -17.76 -4.85 -23.80
N LEU A 61 -16.45 -5.05 -23.72
CA LEU A 61 -15.47 -3.98 -23.78
C LEU A 61 -15.53 -3.23 -25.12
N LYS A 62 -15.42 -1.90 -25.09
CA LYS A 62 -15.18 -1.05 -26.26
C LYS A 62 -13.82 -1.37 -26.89
N ALA A 63 -13.56 -0.93 -28.11
CA ALA A 63 -12.26 -1.12 -28.79
C ALA A 63 -11.10 -0.49 -28.00
N THR A 64 -11.36 0.63 -27.31
CA THR A 64 -10.41 1.33 -26.43
C THR A 64 -10.39 0.80 -24.99
N GLY A 65 -11.22 -0.19 -24.69
CA GLY A 65 -11.47 -0.68 -23.34
C GLY A 65 -10.33 -1.53 -22.77
N THR A 66 -10.29 -1.61 -21.47
CA THR A 66 -9.24 -2.27 -20.67
C THR A 66 -9.80 -3.25 -19.67
N LEU A 67 -9.00 -4.24 -19.28
CA LEU A 67 -9.36 -5.24 -18.28
C LEU A 67 -8.26 -5.37 -17.24
N PHE A 68 -8.68 -5.43 -15.95
CA PHE A 68 -7.81 -5.69 -14.81
C PHE A 68 -8.30 -6.94 -14.08
N LEU A 69 -7.51 -8.01 -14.11
CA LEU A 69 -7.79 -9.26 -13.40
C LEU A 69 -6.91 -9.36 -12.17
N HIS A 70 -7.53 -9.37 -11.00
CA HIS A 70 -6.86 -9.51 -9.71
C HIS A 70 -6.79 -10.98 -9.30
N CYS A 71 -5.63 -11.44 -8.83
CA CYS A 71 -5.40 -12.79 -8.35
C CYS A 71 -4.25 -12.85 -7.33
N ASP A 72 -4.08 -13.98 -6.71
CA ASP A 72 -2.92 -14.29 -5.89
C ASP A 72 -1.99 -15.33 -6.56
N SER A 73 -0.94 -15.73 -5.86
CA SER A 73 0.06 -16.69 -6.34
C SER A 73 -0.49 -18.09 -6.61
N SER A 74 -1.70 -18.43 -6.10
CA SER A 74 -2.31 -19.75 -6.30
C SER A 74 -2.70 -20.01 -7.75
N ALA A 75 -3.15 -18.96 -8.45
CA ALA A 75 -3.70 -19.07 -9.80
C ALA A 75 -3.04 -18.16 -10.85
N SER A 76 -2.24 -17.15 -10.45
CA SER A 76 -1.74 -16.10 -11.35
C SER A 76 -1.11 -16.64 -12.63
N HIS A 77 -0.21 -17.61 -12.52
CA HIS A 77 0.50 -18.20 -13.66
C HIS A 77 -0.44 -18.91 -14.68
N TYR A 78 -1.54 -19.49 -14.22
CA TYR A 78 -2.54 -20.09 -15.11
C TYR A 78 -3.45 -19.02 -15.73
N LEU A 79 -3.82 -18.03 -14.93
CA LEU A 79 -4.71 -16.96 -15.40
C LEU A 79 -4.04 -16.08 -16.45
N ARG A 80 -2.72 -15.89 -16.37
CA ARG A 80 -1.96 -15.21 -17.41
C ARG A 80 -2.12 -15.91 -18.76
N VAL A 81 -1.96 -17.23 -18.80
CA VAL A 81 -2.13 -18.02 -20.05
C VAL A 81 -3.55 -17.91 -20.60
N VAL A 82 -4.57 -18.01 -19.72
CA VAL A 82 -5.97 -17.87 -20.15
C VAL A 82 -6.27 -16.45 -20.70
N LEU A 83 -5.66 -15.42 -20.11
CA LEU A 83 -5.80 -14.04 -20.58
C LEU A 83 -5.13 -13.87 -21.95
N ASP A 84 -3.94 -14.43 -22.17
CA ASP A 84 -3.24 -14.43 -23.45
C ASP A 84 -4.08 -15.14 -24.54
N GLU A 85 -4.68 -16.29 -24.22
CA GLU A 85 -5.58 -17.00 -25.14
C GLU A 85 -6.84 -16.20 -25.50
N VAL A 86 -7.40 -15.44 -24.55
CA VAL A 86 -8.65 -14.70 -24.78
C VAL A 86 -8.38 -13.33 -25.39
N PHE A 87 -7.42 -12.57 -24.89
CA PHE A 87 -7.16 -11.19 -25.29
C PHE A 87 -6.09 -11.05 -26.36
N GLY A 88 -5.15 -12.01 -26.46
CA GLY A 88 -3.93 -11.95 -27.25
C GLY A 88 -2.74 -11.46 -26.43
N GLU A 89 -1.58 -12.11 -26.60
CA GLU A 89 -0.33 -11.73 -25.90
C GLU A 89 0.07 -10.28 -26.19
N GLU A 90 -0.17 -9.81 -27.42
CA GLU A 90 0.11 -8.45 -27.88
C GLU A 90 -0.71 -7.37 -27.15
N ASN A 91 -1.79 -7.76 -26.49
CA ASN A 91 -2.67 -6.88 -25.71
C ASN A 91 -2.38 -6.89 -24.20
N PHE A 92 -1.38 -7.62 -23.76
CA PHE A 92 -0.85 -7.51 -22.42
C PHE A 92 -0.17 -6.14 -22.22
N ARG A 93 -0.45 -5.47 -21.10
CA ARG A 93 0.09 -4.13 -20.80
C ARG A 93 1.02 -4.13 -19.62
N SER A 94 0.60 -4.72 -18.49
CA SER A 94 1.43 -4.80 -17.28
C SER A 94 0.97 -5.93 -16.37
N GLU A 95 1.91 -6.43 -15.60
CA GLU A 95 1.65 -7.20 -14.39
C GLU A 95 1.88 -6.28 -13.20
N ILE A 96 0.79 -5.85 -12.56
CA ILE A 96 0.84 -4.94 -11.42
C ILE A 96 1.02 -5.78 -10.17
N ILE A 97 2.06 -5.51 -9.41
CA ILE A 97 2.34 -6.14 -8.12
C ILE A 97 1.86 -5.21 -7.01
N TRP A 98 0.70 -5.53 -6.45
CA TRP A 98 0.19 -4.83 -5.30
C TRP A 98 0.81 -5.37 -4.03
N THR A 99 1.72 -4.60 -3.41
CA THR A 99 2.40 -4.96 -2.17
C THR A 99 1.71 -4.37 -0.94
N TYR A 100 1.78 -5.12 0.16
CA TYR A 100 1.24 -4.69 1.45
C TYR A 100 1.96 -5.39 2.60
N LYS A 101 1.98 -4.76 3.79
CA LYS A 101 2.60 -5.34 4.98
C LYS A 101 1.58 -6.15 5.78
N ARG A 102 1.89 -7.40 6.06
CA ARG A 102 1.13 -8.27 6.97
C ARG A 102 1.85 -8.44 8.30
N TRP A 103 1.08 -8.52 9.37
CA TRP A 103 1.54 -8.89 10.70
C TRP A 103 1.20 -10.37 10.91
N SER A 104 2.00 -11.25 10.38
CA SER A 104 1.81 -12.68 10.55
C SER A 104 3.16 -13.42 10.59
N ASN A 105 3.18 -14.61 11.20
CA ASN A 105 4.37 -15.43 11.27
C ASN A 105 4.33 -16.48 10.15
N ALA A 106 5.33 -16.49 9.28
CA ALA A 106 5.57 -17.57 8.33
C ALA A 106 6.58 -18.55 8.95
N LYS A 107 6.19 -19.81 9.09
CA LYS A 107 7.08 -20.87 9.64
C LYS A 107 7.67 -21.77 8.55
N ARG A 108 7.03 -21.83 7.38
CA ARG A 108 7.45 -22.63 6.23
C ARG A 108 7.26 -21.80 4.96
N GLY A 109 8.35 -21.31 4.39
CA GLY A 109 8.35 -20.44 3.22
C GLY A 109 8.35 -18.94 3.58
N LEU A 110 8.25 -18.09 2.56
CA LEU A 110 8.21 -16.64 2.70
C LEU A 110 6.79 -16.18 3.06
N LEU A 111 6.69 -15.02 3.73
CA LEU A 111 5.41 -14.40 4.03
C LEU A 111 4.81 -13.79 2.76
N ASP A 112 3.60 -14.21 2.37
CA ASP A 112 2.88 -13.59 1.26
C ASP A 112 2.59 -12.12 1.56
N ALA A 113 3.18 -11.23 0.78
CA ALA A 113 3.11 -9.79 0.98
C ALA A 113 2.68 -9.03 -0.28
N HIS A 114 2.16 -9.74 -1.29
CA HIS A 114 1.65 -9.14 -2.53
C HIS A 114 0.49 -9.93 -3.14
N GLN A 115 -0.20 -9.29 -4.04
CA GLN A 115 -1.13 -9.89 -5.00
C GLN A 115 -0.83 -9.33 -6.38
N THR A 116 -1.27 -10.04 -7.42
CA THR A 116 -1.04 -9.69 -8.83
C THR A 116 -2.31 -9.15 -9.46
N ILE A 117 -2.19 -8.11 -10.29
CA ILE A 117 -3.28 -7.61 -11.11
C ILE A 117 -2.78 -7.57 -12.55
N PHE A 118 -3.34 -8.41 -13.40
CA PHE A 118 -3.02 -8.39 -14.83
C PHE A 118 -3.79 -7.29 -15.54
N PHE A 119 -3.07 -6.44 -16.25
CA PHE A 119 -3.62 -5.37 -17.07
C PHE A 119 -3.56 -5.73 -18.55
N TYR A 120 -4.73 -5.82 -19.16
CA TYR A 120 -4.90 -6.06 -20.59
C TYR A 120 -5.73 -4.97 -21.24
N SER A 121 -5.52 -4.74 -22.52
CA SER A 121 -6.43 -3.93 -23.35
C SER A 121 -7.19 -4.83 -24.33
N LYS A 122 -8.30 -4.34 -24.90
CA LYS A 122 -9.00 -5.04 -25.98
C LYS A 122 -8.26 -4.95 -27.32
N GLY A 123 -7.54 -3.85 -27.53
CA GLY A 123 -6.75 -3.58 -28.74
C GLY A 123 -5.66 -2.57 -28.50
N SER A 124 -4.93 -2.19 -29.56
CA SER A 124 -3.77 -1.30 -29.48
C SER A 124 -4.11 0.17 -29.14
N GLY A 125 -5.30 0.63 -29.52
CA GLY A 125 -5.77 2.01 -29.27
C GLY A 125 -6.47 2.19 -27.93
N PHE A 126 -5.97 1.56 -26.86
CA PHE A 126 -6.60 1.59 -25.55
C PHE A 126 -6.41 2.92 -24.82
N LYS A 127 -7.35 3.24 -23.94
CA LYS A 127 -7.29 4.42 -23.07
C LYS A 127 -6.30 4.19 -21.93
N PHE A 128 -5.36 5.13 -21.78
CA PHE A 128 -4.38 5.11 -20.69
C PHE A 128 -4.01 6.53 -20.26
N ASN A 129 -4.30 6.87 -19.01
CA ASN A 129 -3.96 8.13 -18.39
C ASN A 129 -2.63 7.99 -17.63
N THR A 130 -1.63 8.78 -18.02
CA THR A 130 -0.31 8.72 -17.39
C THR A 130 -0.32 9.48 -16.06
N PHE A 131 0.01 8.79 -14.98
CA PHE A 131 0.24 9.36 -13.67
C PHE A 131 1.72 9.43 -13.36
N TYR A 132 2.12 10.46 -12.62
CA TYR A 132 3.49 10.67 -12.20
C TYR A 132 3.55 10.64 -10.68
N GLY A 133 4.54 9.92 -10.15
CA GLY A 133 4.92 9.93 -8.75
C GLY A 133 6.14 10.80 -8.50
N ASP A 134 6.47 10.98 -7.23
CA ASP A 134 7.65 11.73 -6.81
C ASP A 134 8.93 11.02 -7.24
N TYR A 135 9.99 11.80 -7.43
CA TYR A 135 11.32 11.26 -7.64
C TYR A 135 11.82 10.55 -6.38
N SER A 136 12.56 9.45 -6.57
CA SER A 136 13.27 8.83 -5.46
C SER A 136 14.26 9.80 -4.82
N PRO A 137 14.44 9.80 -3.49
CA PRO A 137 15.49 10.59 -2.82
C PRO A 137 16.92 10.35 -3.35
N ALA A 138 17.14 9.16 -3.94
CA ALA A 138 18.41 8.83 -4.59
C ALA A 138 18.52 9.34 -6.03
N THR A 139 17.47 9.95 -6.57
CA THR A 139 17.43 10.43 -7.95
C THR A 139 18.15 11.77 -8.05
N ASN A 140 19.19 11.85 -8.88
CA ASN A 140 19.81 13.13 -9.22
C ASN A 140 18.93 13.90 -10.20
N VAL A 141 18.05 14.75 -9.66
CA VAL A 141 17.05 15.52 -10.42
C VAL A 141 17.72 16.43 -11.45
N ASP A 142 18.88 17.01 -11.13
CA ASP A 142 19.63 17.90 -12.04
C ASP A 142 20.03 17.18 -13.34
N GLN A 143 20.41 15.90 -13.25
CA GLN A 143 20.74 15.10 -14.44
C GLN A 143 19.53 14.72 -15.27
N ILE A 144 18.36 14.54 -14.64
CA ILE A 144 17.10 14.21 -15.33
C ILE A 144 16.54 15.39 -16.09
N LEU A 145 16.76 16.60 -15.58
CA LEU A 145 16.32 17.84 -16.20
C LEU A 145 17.17 18.27 -17.40
N GLN A 146 18.20 17.51 -17.77
CA GLN A 146 19.06 17.78 -18.91
C GLN A 146 18.64 16.99 -20.14
N GLN A 147 18.55 17.67 -21.29
CA GLN A 147 18.28 16.99 -22.56
C GLN A 147 19.47 16.11 -22.97
N ARG A 148 19.14 14.96 -23.52
CA ARG A 148 20.13 14.02 -24.06
C ARG A 148 19.86 13.81 -25.55
N GLU A 149 20.91 13.65 -26.32
CA GLU A 149 20.90 13.29 -27.73
C GLU A 149 21.81 12.10 -27.98
N ARG A 150 21.61 11.41 -29.10
CA ARG A 150 22.53 10.34 -29.54
C ARG A 150 23.49 10.95 -30.59
N ASP A 151 24.76 10.67 -30.42
CA ASP A 151 25.74 11.01 -31.45
C ASP A 151 25.70 9.99 -32.61
N ASP A 152 26.52 10.24 -33.64
CA ASP A 152 26.59 9.41 -34.85
C ASP A 152 27.01 7.96 -34.56
N ASP A 153 27.71 7.73 -33.46
CA ASP A 153 28.10 6.40 -32.96
C ASP A 153 26.99 5.75 -32.09
N GLY A 154 25.84 6.40 -31.91
CA GLY A 154 24.72 5.93 -31.10
C GLY A 154 24.90 6.12 -29.58
N LYS A 155 25.98 6.76 -29.13
CA LYS A 155 26.24 7.05 -27.70
C LYS A 155 25.37 8.21 -27.21
N VAL A 156 24.87 8.09 -26.00
CA VAL A 156 24.04 9.13 -25.36
C VAL A 156 24.94 10.21 -24.78
N ARG A 157 24.72 11.47 -25.20
CA ARG A 157 25.40 12.67 -24.69
C ARG A 157 24.39 13.69 -24.20
N TYR A 158 24.84 14.63 -23.35
CA TYR A 158 24.03 15.79 -23.02
C TYR A 158 23.98 16.75 -24.20
N LYS A 159 22.76 17.13 -24.60
CA LYS A 159 22.56 18.13 -25.64
C LYS A 159 23.10 19.48 -25.18
N ARG A 160 23.88 20.15 -26.03
CA ARG A 160 24.46 21.47 -25.77
C ARG A 160 23.91 22.50 -26.74
N ASP A 161 23.72 23.72 -26.23
CA ASP A 161 23.39 24.87 -27.06
C ASP A 161 24.61 25.41 -27.83
N VAL A 162 24.41 26.44 -28.64
CA VAL A 162 25.45 27.07 -29.43
C VAL A 162 26.59 27.70 -28.58
N SER A 163 26.36 27.91 -27.28
CA SER A 163 27.36 28.40 -26.33
C SER A 163 28.05 27.27 -25.55
N GLY A 164 27.77 26.01 -25.86
CA GLY A 164 28.32 24.83 -25.20
C GLY A 164 27.67 24.47 -23.87
N ARG A 165 26.59 25.16 -23.45
CA ARG A 165 25.89 24.89 -22.19
C ARG A 165 24.88 23.74 -22.39
N VAL A 166 24.73 22.91 -21.36
CA VAL A 166 23.77 21.80 -21.39
C VAL A 166 22.34 22.36 -21.41
N VAL A 167 21.53 21.89 -22.36
CA VAL A 167 20.14 22.31 -22.55
C VAL A 167 19.24 21.64 -21.53
N GLY A 168 18.42 22.44 -20.84
CA GLY A 168 17.39 21.92 -19.93
C GLY A 168 16.24 21.27 -20.69
N SER A 169 15.63 20.23 -20.11
CA SER A 169 14.49 19.50 -20.71
C SER A 169 13.11 20.10 -20.36
N GLY A 170 13.07 21.27 -19.73
CA GLY A 170 11.83 21.87 -19.22
C GLY A 170 11.26 21.16 -17.97
N GLU A 171 10.06 21.51 -17.57
CA GLU A 171 9.38 20.87 -16.44
C GLU A 171 9.14 19.38 -16.71
N LYS A 172 9.64 18.53 -15.81
CA LYS A 172 9.28 17.11 -15.76
C LYS A 172 8.30 16.87 -14.63
N LYS A 173 7.18 16.23 -14.96
CA LYS A 173 6.06 15.98 -14.05
C LYS A 173 6.34 14.92 -12.97
N GLY A 174 7.55 14.38 -12.87
CA GLY A 174 7.89 13.29 -11.96
C GLY A 174 8.26 12.00 -12.70
N VAL A 175 8.22 10.87 -11.99
CA VAL A 175 8.45 9.53 -12.56
C VAL A 175 7.09 8.92 -12.94
N PRO A 176 6.92 8.34 -14.14
CA PRO A 176 5.71 7.60 -14.46
C PRO A 176 5.42 6.53 -13.39
N LEU A 177 4.14 6.30 -13.11
CA LEU A 177 3.71 5.30 -12.15
C LEU A 177 4.28 3.92 -12.53
N SER A 178 4.97 3.29 -11.57
CA SER A 178 5.51 1.94 -11.76
C SER A 178 4.41 0.87 -11.65
N ASP A 179 4.73 -0.35 -12.02
CA ASP A 179 3.87 -1.54 -11.88
C ASP A 179 3.93 -2.16 -10.46
N VAL A 180 4.77 -1.66 -9.57
CA VAL A 180 4.81 -2.08 -8.16
C VAL A 180 4.13 -1.02 -7.29
N TRP A 181 3.01 -1.40 -6.65
CA TRP A 181 2.18 -0.50 -5.86
C TRP A 181 2.19 -0.86 -4.38
N ASP A 182 2.77 -0.01 -3.55
CA ASP A 182 2.68 -0.15 -2.08
C ASP A 182 1.42 0.57 -1.58
N ILE A 183 0.31 -0.16 -1.52
CA ILE A 183 -0.97 0.30 -1.00
C ILE A 183 -1.33 -0.54 0.23
N PRO A 184 -1.51 0.07 1.41
CA PRO A 184 -1.81 -0.67 2.62
C PRO A 184 -3.06 -1.54 2.49
N PHE A 185 -2.98 -2.76 3.01
CA PHE A 185 -4.15 -3.61 3.17
C PHE A 185 -5.19 -2.96 4.08
N LEU A 186 -6.46 -3.24 3.86
CA LEU A 186 -7.54 -2.62 4.62
C LEU A 186 -7.48 -3.05 6.09
N ASN A 187 -7.19 -2.09 6.97
CA ASN A 187 -7.10 -2.33 8.40
C ASN A 187 -8.44 -2.88 8.95
N PRO A 188 -8.45 -3.88 9.86
CA PRO A 188 -9.68 -4.38 10.49
C PRO A 188 -10.56 -3.29 11.13
N LYS A 189 -9.96 -2.18 11.59
CA LYS A 189 -10.65 -1.05 12.20
C LYS A 189 -10.97 0.10 11.23
N ALA A 190 -10.65 -0.05 9.94
CA ALA A 190 -10.92 0.98 8.94
C ALA A 190 -12.42 1.29 8.85
N LYS A 191 -12.77 2.58 8.71
CA LYS A 191 -14.18 3.01 8.64
C LYS A 191 -14.87 2.48 7.38
N GLU A 192 -14.15 2.37 6.26
CA GLU A 192 -14.69 1.85 4.99
C GLU A 192 -14.95 0.34 4.98
N ARG A 193 -14.55 -0.38 6.05
CA ARG A 193 -14.73 -1.83 6.11
C ARG A 193 -16.19 -2.19 6.36
N THR A 194 -16.75 -2.94 5.43
CA THR A 194 -18.17 -3.36 5.45
C THR A 194 -18.41 -4.67 6.20
N GLY A 195 -17.34 -5.43 6.54
CA GLY A 195 -17.46 -6.79 7.07
C GLY A 195 -17.52 -7.88 6.00
N TYR A 196 -17.49 -7.51 4.73
CA TYR A 196 -17.41 -8.51 3.64
C TYR A 196 -15.99 -9.10 3.57
N PRO A 197 -15.86 -10.44 3.44
CA PRO A 197 -14.54 -11.07 3.31
C PRO A 197 -13.82 -10.57 2.05
N THR A 198 -12.49 -10.46 2.14
CA THR A 198 -11.61 -10.08 1.02
C THR A 198 -11.81 -8.68 0.44
N GLN A 199 -12.59 -7.80 1.10
CA GLN A 199 -12.79 -6.43 0.65
C GLN A 199 -11.46 -5.73 0.35
N LYS A 200 -11.33 -5.18 -0.87
CA LYS A 200 -10.16 -4.42 -1.30
C LYS A 200 -10.20 -2.97 -0.78
N PRO A 201 -9.05 -2.31 -0.58
CA PRO A 201 -9.01 -0.89 -0.24
C PRO A 201 -9.49 -0.04 -1.43
N MET A 202 -10.30 0.99 -1.14
CA MET A 202 -10.84 1.87 -2.19
C MET A 202 -9.75 2.56 -3.01
N LEU A 203 -8.65 2.96 -2.37
CA LEU A 203 -7.52 3.60 -3.05
C LEU A 203 -6.95 2.75 -4.20
N LEU A 204 -6.93 1.42 -4.06
CA LEU A 204 -6.48 0.52 -5.12
C LEU A 204 -7.36 0.65 -6.35
N LEU A 205 -8.69 0.65 -6.14
CA LEU A 205 -9.67 0.72 -7.22
C LEU A 205 -9.73 2.13 -7.84
N GLU A 206 -9.62 3.18 -7.03
CA GLU A 206 -9.52 4.56 -7.53
C GLU A 206 -8.33 4.70 -8.49
N ARG A 207 -7.16 4.16 -8.14
CA ARG A 207 -5.97 4.20 -9.00
C ARG A 207 -6.18 3.45 -10.32
N ILE A 208 -6.76 2.25 -10.27
CA ILE A 208 -7.07 1.45 -11.48
C ILE A 208 -8.04 2.20 -12.38
N ILE A 209 -9.08 2.79 -11.82
CA ILE A 209 -10.10 3.55 -12.54
C ILE A 209 -9.46 4.79 -13.21
N ASP A 210 -8.67 5.54 -12.47
CA ASP A 210 -8.06 6.78 -12.96
C ASP A 210 -7.10 6.54 -14.13
N ILE A 211 -6.31 5.45 -14.14
CA ILE A 211 -5.35 5.17 -15.23
C ILE A 211 -6.00 4.71 -16.52
N SER A 212 -7.24 4.25 -16.51
CA SER A 212 -7.87 3.58 -17.66
C SER A 212 -9.23 4.15 -18.06
N THR A 213 -9.75 5.15 -17.35
CA THR A 213 -11.06 5.77 -17.63
C THR A 213 -11.03 7.27 -17.45
N ASP A 214 -11.98 7.95 -18.12
CA ASP A 214 -12.31 9.34 -17.90
C ASP A 214 -13.68 9.46 -17.22
N GLU A 215 -14.08 10.69 -16.87
CA GLU A 215 -15.42 11.00 -16.35
C GLU A 215 -16.49 10.52 -17.35
N ASP A 216 -17.62 10.02 -16.85
CA ASP A 216 -18.71 9.40 -17.62
C ASP A 216 -18.42 8.06 -18.30
N ASP A 217 -17.20 7.55 -18.28
CA ASP A 217 -16.91 6.19 -18.75
C ASP A 217 -17.60 5.13 -17.88
N THR A 218 -17.85 3.97 -18.45
CA THR A 218 -18.54 2.85 -17.79
C THR A 218 -17.56 1.81 -17.27
N VAL A 219 -17.59 1.58 -15.95
CA VAL A 219 -16.82 0.57 -15.24
C VAL A 219 -17.69 -0.63 -14.94
N LEU A 220 -17.24 -1.84 -15.28
CA LEU A 220 -17.90 -3.11 -14.97
C LEU A 220 -17.10 -3.91 -13.96
N ASP A 221 -17.76 -4.39 -12.91
CA ASP A 221 -17.22 -5.38 -11.98
C ASP A 221 -18.17 -6.57 -11.89
N PRO A 222 -17.84 -7.70 -12.56
CA PRO A 222 -18.71 -8.88 -12.60
C PRO A 222 -18.56 -9.82 -11.39
N PHE A 223 -17.76 -9.44 -10.40
CA PHE A 223 -17.58 -10.10 -9.10
C PHE A 223 -17.55 -9.05 -7.98
N CYS A 224 -18.56 -8.16 -7.97
CA CYS A 224 -18.48 -6.89 -7.23
C CYS A 224 -18.44 -7.04 -5.70
N GLY A 225 -18.86 -8.16 -5.13
CA GLY A 225 -18.79 -8.45 -3.70
C GLY A 225 -19.35 -7.31 -2.84
N SER A 226 -18.50 -6.64 -2.09
CA SER A 226 -18.86 -5.47 -1.26
C SER A 226 -18.98 -4.15 -2.03
N GLY A 227 -18.87 -4.15 -3.36
CA GLY A 227 -19.04 -2.98 -4.21
C GLY A 227 -17.91 -1.93 -4.12
N THR A 228 -16.68 -2.33 -3.78
CA THR A 228 -15.57 -1.36 -3.65
C THR A 228 -15.28 -0.68 -4.98
N THR A 229 -15.25 -1.43 -6.09
CA THR A 229 -15.06 -0.91 -7.45
C THR A 229 -16.13 0.09 -7.82
N LEU A 230 -17.39 -0.24 -7.52
CA LEU A 230 -18.55 0.61 -7.86
C LEU A 230 -18.56 1.91 -7.05
N ALA A 231 -18.22 1.81 -5.76
CA ALA A 231 -18.08 2.98 -4.89
C ALA A 231 -16.95 3.90 -5.37
N ALA A 232 -15.80 3.35 -5.75
CA ALA A 232 -14.70 4.11 -6.33
C ALA A 232 -15.09 4.77 -7.66
N ALA A 233 -15.76 4.03 -8.55
CA ALA A 233 -16.26 4.56 -9.83
C ALA A 233 -17.24 5.73 -9.61
N LYS A 234 -18.20 5.58 -8.68
CA LYS A 234 -19.15 6.65 -8.34
C LYS A 234 -18.46 7.90 -7.81
N LEU A 235 -17.49 7.76 -6.89
CA LEU A 235 -16.71 8.88 -6.35
C LEU A 235 -15.87 9.60 -7.42
N LYS A 236 -15.50 8.89 -8.47
CA LYS A 236 -14.72 9.43 -9.59
C LYS A 236 -15.56 9.92 -10.77
N GLY A 237 -16.89 9.99 -10.64
CA GLY A 237 -17.79 10.45 -11.71
C GLY A 237 -17.94 9.46 -12.88
N ARG A 238 -17.66 8.17 -12.64
CA ARG A 238 -17.84 7.11 -13.67
C ARG A 238 -19.20 6.45 -13.50
N LYS A 239 -19.76 6.00 -14.62
CA LYS A 239 -20.90 5.06 -14.63
C LYS A 239 -20.39 3.68 -14.21
N PHE A 240 -21.25 2.87 -13.61
CA PHE A 240 -20.82 1.56 -13.13
C PHE A 240 -21.90 0.51 -13.29
N ILE A 241 -21.45 -0.73 -13.47
CA ILE A 241 -22.27 -1.94 -13.50
C ILE A 241 -21.61 -2.95 -12.57
N GLY A 242 -22.35 -3.43 -11.56
CA GLY A 242 -21.90 -4.48 -10.65
C GLY A 242 -22.72 -5.74 -10.82
N ILE A 243 -22.08 -6.89 -10.81
CA ILE A 243 -22.72 -8.19 -10.84
C ILE A 243 -22.13 -9.04 -9.72
N ASP A 244 -22.99 -9.71 -8.96
CA ASP A 244 -22.59 -10.74 -8.02
C ASP A 244 -23.64 -11.85 -7.99
N VAL A 245 -23.22 -13.08 -7.74
CA VAL A 245 -24.11 -14.22 -7.60
C VAL A 245 -24.81 -14.24 -6.24
N ASN A 246 -24.22 -13.58 -5.24
CA ASN A 246 -24.74 -13.53 -3.89
C ASN A 246 -25.66 -12.30 -3.71
N PRO A 247 -26.99 -12.49 -3.50
CA PRO A 247 -27.92 -11.38 -3.26
C PRO A 247 -27.57 -10.51 -2.04
N GLU A 248 -26.90 -11.08 -1.04
CA GLU A 248 -26.48 -10.32 0.13
C GLU A 248 -25.30 -9.37 -0.19
N ALA A 249 -24.42 -9.76 -1.12
CA ALA A 249 -23.36 -8.92 -1.62
C ALA A 249 -23.93 -7.73 -2.41
N THR A 250 -24.91 -7.96 -3.28
CA THR A 250 -25.59 -6.89 -4.02
C THR A 250 -26.34 -5.92 -3.10
N ALA A 251 -27.08 -6.42 -2.12
CA ALA A 251 -27.76 -5.58 -1.12
C ALA A 251 -26.76 -4.78 -0.24
N LEU A 252 -25.62 -5.36 0.09
CA LEU A 252 -24.53 -4.63 0.78
C LEU A 252 -23.96 -3.52 -0.10
N THR A 253 -23.72 -3.82 -1.36
CA THR A 253 -23.24 -2.87 -2.36
C THR A 253 -24.20 -1.70 -2.54
N GLU A 254 -25.50 -1.92 -2.65
CA GLU A 254 -26.51 -0.86 -2.76
C GLU A 254 -26.50 0.07 -1.55
N ARG A 255 -26.44 -0.49 -0.33
CA ARG A 255 -26.30 0.31 0.91
C ARG A 255 -25.01 1.13 0.92
N ARG A 256 -23.90 0.53 0.51
CA ARG A 256 -22.61 1.22 0.43
C ARG A 256 -22.63 2.36 -0.58
N LEU A 257 -23.30 2.18 -1.70
CA LEU A 257 -23.44 3.21 -2.73
C LEU A 257 -24.33 4.38 -2.28
N ALA A 258 -25.28 4.15 -1.35
CA ALA A 258 -26.07 5.22 -0.76
C ALA A 258 -25.26 6.10 0.21
N ASP A 259 -24.31 5.50 0.96
CA ASP A 259 -23.43 6.20 1.90
C ASP A 259 -21.99 5.67 1.77
N ILE A 260 -21.19 6.33 0.92
CA ILE A 260 -19.83 5.90 0.63
C ILE A 260 -18.88 6.42 1.71
N VAL A 261 -18.41 5.52 2.56
CA VAL A 261 -17.38 5.81 3.56
C VAL A 261 -16.00 5.53 2.98
N ARG A 262 -15.15 6.55 2.93
CA ARG A 262 -13.74 6.46 2.51
C ARG A 262 -12.82 6.53 3.73
N THR A 263 -11.79 5.70 3.77
CA THR A 263 -10.75 5.80 4.79
C THR A 263 -9.75 6.89 4.40
N GLU A 264 -9.73 7.97 5.18
CA GLU A 264 -8.69 8.99 5.10
C GLU A 264 -7.60 8.68 6.13
N SER A 265 -6.59 7.91 5.76
CA SER A 265 -5.44 7.71 6.64
C SER A 265 -4.25 8.54 6.18
N ARG A 266 -3.44 9.04 7.13
CA ARG A 266 -2.18 9.72 6.80
C ARG A 266 -1.25 8.83 5.97
N LEU A 267 -1.28 7.51 6.20
CA LEU A 267 -0.52 6.55 5.42
C LEU A 267 -0.88 6.59 3.94
N LEU A 268 -2.16 6.75 3.62
CA LEU A 268 -2.64 6.84 2.23
C LEU A 268 -2.31 8.18 1.59
N LYS A 269 -2.34 9.28 2.38
CA LYS A 269 -2.06 10.64 1.91
C LYS A 269 -0.56 10.94 1.80
N GLU A 270 0.24 10.46 2.75
CA GLU A 270 1.63 10.88 2.96
C GLU A 270 2.63 9.70 2.83
N GLY A 271 2.13 8.48 2.52
CA GLY A 271 2.97 7.28 2.42
C GLY A 271 3.50 6.77 3.77
N ALA A 272 4.44 5.82 3.72
CA ALA A 272 5.02 5.19 4.91
C ALA A 272 5.78 6.18 5.80
N THR A 273 6.31 7.25 5.21
CA THR A 273 7.04 8.33 5.91
C THR A 273 6.17 9.07 6.92
N ALA A 274 4.86 9.16 6.69
CA ALA A 274 3.89 9.75 7.63
C ALA A 274 3.89 9.11 9.03
N TYR A 275 4.42 7.91 9.13
CA TYR A 275 4.53 7.16 10.39
C TYR A 275 5.90 7.24 11.03
N LEU A 276 6.88 7.84 10.36
CA LEU A 276 8.19 8.10 10.93
C LEU A 276 8.07 9.34 11.82
N THR A 277 8.06 9.14 13.13
CA THR A 277 7.92 10.24 14.11
C THR A 277 9.24 10.60 14.78
N LYS A 278 10.31 9.92 14.41
CA LYS A 278 11.65 10.16 14.95
C LYS A 278 12.43 11.06 14.01
N THR A 279 13.07 12.07 14.58
CA THR A 279 14.00 12.93 13.83
C THR A 279 15.29 12.17 13.46
N GLU A 280 16.05 12.67 12.51
CA GLU A 280 17.35 12.09 12.15
C GLU A 280 18.31 12.02 13.33
N LYS A 281 18.32 13.04 14.20
CA LYS A 281 19.12 13.07 15.45
C LYS A 281 18.71 11.94 16.39
N GLU A 282 17.41 11.77 16.64
CA GLU A 282 16.89 10.68 17.47
C GLU A 282 17.25 9.31 16.90
N LEU A 283 17.12 9.15 15.60
CA LEU A 283 17.49 7.90 14.93
C LEU A 283 19.00 7.63 15.00
N ALA A 284 19.83 8.67 14.94
CA ALA A 284 21.28 8.53 15.08
C ALA A 284 21.67 8.01 16.46
N VAL A 285 21.05 8.52 17.53
CA VAL A 285 21.24 8.02 18.90
C VAL A 285 20.76 6.56 19.02
N LEU A 286 19.57 6.25 18.52
CA LEU A 286 19.01 4.89 18.60
C LEU A 286 19.79 3.86 17.77
N LYS A 287 20.39 4.25 16.65
CA LYS A 287 21.23 3.37 15.83
C LYS A 287 22.50 2.88 16.55
N GLN A 288 22.96 3.58 17.58
CA GLN A 288 24.09 3.15 18.41
C GLN A 288 23.71 2.05 19.41
N LEU A 289 22.40 1.81 19.58
CA LEU A 289 21.88 0.78 20.46
C LEU A 289 21.40 -0.40 19.61
N ASP A 290 21.66 -1.62 20.08
CA ASP A 290 21.04 -2.81 19.50
C ASP A 290 19.57 -2.85 19.92
N CYS A 291 18.70 -2.23 19.13
CA CYS A 291 17.30 -1.99 19.48
C CYS A 291 16.36 -1.98 18.27
N GLN A 292 15.09 -2.19 18.54
CA GLN A 292 13.98 -1.96 17.62
C GLN A 292 13.34 -0.61 17.89
N VAL A 293 13.38 0.30 16.90
CA VAL A 293 12.79 1.64 17.01
C VAL A 293 11.27 1.55 17.07
N VAL A 294 10.68 2.24 18.06
CA VAL A 294 9.23 2.31 18.24
C VAL A 294 8.72 3.66 17.75
N GLN A 295 7.86 3.63 16.74
CA GLN A 295 7.22 4.83 16.20
C GLN A 295 5.92 5.15 16.96
N ARG A 296 5.55 6.42 17.02
CA ARG A 296 4.25 6.91 17.54
C ARG A 296 3.89 6.47 18.98
N ASN A 297 4.88 6.31 19.83
CA ASN A 297 4.69 6.05 21.25
C ASN A 297 5.30 7.20 22.07
N LYS A 298 4.52 7.83 22.93
CA LYS A 298 4.99 8.97 23.73
C LYS A 298 5.97 8.58 24.84
N GLY A 299 5.88 7.34 25.34
CA GLY A 299 6.69 6.86 26.46
C GLY A 299 7.82 5.92 26.08
N ILE A 300 7.89 5.43 24.83
CA ILE A 300 8.92 4.48 24.37
C ILE A 300 9.39 4.89 22.98
N ASP A 301 10.69 5.05 22.81
CA ASP A 301 11.32 5.35 21.52
C ASP A 301 11.99 4.13 20.88
N ALA A 302 12.43 3.17 21.71
CA ALA A 302 12.93 1.88 21.27
C ALA A 302 12.75 0.78 22.32
N ILE A 303 12.90 -0.48 21.87
CA ILE A 303 13.02 -1.64 22.75
C ILE A 303 14.34 -2.31 22.42
N LEU A 304 15.20 -2.55 23.42
CA LEU A 304 16.47 -3.22 23.22
C LEU A 304 16.24 -4.66 22.76
N THR A 305 17.10 -5.15 21.87
CA THR A 305 17.10 -6.56 21.46
C THR A 305 17.46 -7.47 22.64
N LYS A 306 18.37 -7.00 23.50
CA LYS A 306 18.77 -7.69 24.72
C LYS A 306 17.74 -7.49 25.82
N GLN A 307 17.30 -8.60 26.45
CA GLN A 307 16.36 -8.60 27.57
C GLN A 307 17.10 -8.48 28.91
N TYR A 308 16.43 -7.90 29.88
CA TYR A 308 16.88 -7.87 31.29
C TYR A 308 16.02 -8.81 32.14
N GLN A 309 16.63 -9.82 32.76
CA GLN A 309 15.93 -10.85 33.56
C GLN A 309 14.71 -11.46 32.86
N GLY A 310 14.83 -11.75 31.55
CA GLY A 310 13.76 -12.33 30.73
C GLY A 310 12.61 -11.36 30.37
N ALA A 311 12.77 -10.06 30.64
CA ALA A 311 11.80 -9.02 30.31
C ALA A 311 12.36 -8.01 29.29
N PRO A 312 11.51 -7.40 28.43
CA PRO A 312 11.93 -6.37 27.52
C PRO A 312 12.46 -5.13 28.26
N VAL A 313 13.40 -4.42 27.61
CA VAL A 313 13.93 -3.14 28.12
C VAL A 313 13.47 -2.02 27.19
N ALA A 314 12.67 -1.11 27.71
CA ALA A 314 12.20 0.04 26.96
C ALA A 314 13.16 1.22 27.09
N VAL A 315 13.40 1.93 25.99
CA VAL A 315 14.24 3.12 25.90
C VAL A 315 13.40 4.32 25.54
N LYS A 316 13.63 5.45 26.20
CA LYS A 316 13.07 6.76 25.85
C LYS A 316 14.19 7.79 25.73
N LEU A 317 14.10 8.60 24.69
CA LEU A 317 14.88 9.81 24.52
C LEU A 317 14.09 11.01 25.04
N GLN A 318 14.68 11.80 25.93
CA GLN A 318 14.08 13.06 26.36
C GLN A 318 13.88 13.98 25.14
N LYS A 319 12.69 14.53 24.97
CA LYS A 319 12.37 15.48 23.90
C LYS A 319 12.76 16.91 24.31
N GLU A 320 12.88 17.80 23.31
CA GLU A 320 13.15 19.23 23.58
C GLU A 320 12.03 19.91 24.37
N THR A 321 10.81 19.41 24.23
CA THR A 321 9.59 19.98 24.81
C THR A 321 9.21 19.35 26.14
N GLU A 322 10.03 18.47 26.72
CA GLU A 322 9.72 17.77 27.97
C GLU A 322 10.91 17.87 28.95
N THR A 323 10.59 17.94 30.25
CA THR A 323 11.59 17.85 31.34
C THR A 323 12.01 16.38 31.53
N ALA A 324 13.15 16.16 32.20
CA ALA A 324 13.60 14.81 32.54
C ALA A 324 12.57 14.06 33.41
N ALA A 325 11.91 14.77 34.34
CA ALA A 325 10.86 14.17 35.17
C ALA A 325 9.64 13.72 34.38
N GLU A 326 9.16 14.54 33.45
CA GLU A 326 8.04 14.17 32.56
C GLU A 326 8.40 12.99 31.67
N ALA A 327 9.61 12.97 31.10
CA ALA A 327 10.10 11.86 30.28
C ALA A 327 10.17 10.56 31.12
N ALA A 328 10.65 10.63 32.38
CA ALA A 328 10.70 9.47 33.25
C ALA A 328 9.31 8.93 33.60
N VAL A 329 8.34 9.79 33.90
CA VAL A 329 6.94 9.40 34.19
C VAL A 329 6.32 8.69 32.96
N LEU A 330 6.51 9.24 31.76
CA LEU A 330 6.00 8.65 30.53
C LEU A 330 6.64 7.27 30.25
N LEU A 331 7.95 7.16 30.44
CA LEU A 331 8.69 5.90 30.26
C LEU A 331 8.22 4.84 31.28
N GLN A 332 8.11 5.21 32.55
CA GLN A 332 7.69 4.29 33.59
C GLN A 332 6.27 3.76 33.35
N ALA A 333 5.33 4.64 32.98
CA ALA A 333 3.95 4.25 32.67
C ALA A 333 3.88 3.31 31.44
N ALA A 334 4.69 3.57 30.42
CA ALA A 334 4.73 2.74 29.21
C ALA A 334 5.48 1.42 29.44
N GLY A 335 6.55 1.42 30.24
CA GLY A 335 7.32 0.24 30.63
C GLY A 335 6.48 -0.75 31.43
N LYS A 336 5.69 -0.27 32.42
CA LYS A 336 4.73 -1.10 33.16
C LYS A 336 3.73 -1.82 32.23
N LYS A 337 3.18 -1.14 31.24
CA LYS A 337 2.28 -1.74 30.24
C LYS A 337 2.94 -2.81 29.37
N LYS A 338 4.26 -2.80 29.28
CA LYS A 338 5.07 -3.77 28.51
C LYS A 338 5.76 -4.81 29.38
N ASN A 339 5.46 -4.83 30.68
CA ASN A 339 6.09 -5.71 31.67
C ASN A 339 7.63 -5.59 31.68
N CYS A 340 8.16 -4.39 31.47
CA CYS A 340 9.58 -4.11 31.60
C CYS A 340 10.00 -4.20 33.07
N ARG A 341 11.13 -4.87 33.34
CA ARG A 341 11.78 -4.89 34.67
C ARG A 341 12.85 -3.83 34.81
N MET A 342 13.30 -3.29 33.67
CA MET A 342 14.23 -2.19 33.58
C MET A 342 13.83 -1.30 32.41
N THR A 343 14.06 0.00 32.55
CA THR A 343 13.87 1.01 31.53
C THR A 343 15.13 1.85 31.36
N VAL A 344 15.33 2.46 30.20
CA VAL A 344 16.48 3.32 29.91
C VAL A 344 15.99 4.68 29.47
N LEU A 345 16.34 5.73 30.22
CA LEU A 345 16.11 7.12 29.87
C LEU A 345 17.40 7.79 29.41
N ILE A 346 17.41 8.34 28.20
CA ILE A 346 18.53 9.08 27.65
C ILE A 346 18.21 10.57 27.71
N LEU A 347 18.95 11.30 28.53
CA LEU A 347 18.79 12.73 28.77
C LEU A 347 19.55 13.56 27.73
N ARG A 348 19.05 14.74 27.46
CA ARG A 348 19.67 15.74 26.58
C ARG A 348 20.65 16.68 27.33
N LYS A 349 20.58 16.73 28.64
CA LYS A 349 21.41 17.60 29.49
C LYS A 349 21.98 16.81 30.64
N ALA A 350 23.30 16.87 30.82
CA ALA A 350 23.99 16.15 31.87
C ALA A 350 23.59 16.69 33.28
N ALA A 351 23.32 17.98 33.44
CA ALA A 351 22.88 18.58 34.70
C ALA A 351 21.60 18.00 35.31
N GLU A 352 20.76 17.34 34.46
CA GLU A 352 19.51 16.73 34.90
C GLU A 352 19.72 15.32 35.51
N THR A 353 20.92 14.76 35.48
CA THR A 353 21.25 13.46 36.10
C THR A 353 21.24 13.52 37.65
N SER A 354 21.32 14.70 38.23
CA SER A 354 21.22 14.89 39.68
C SER A 354 19.82 14.67 40.25
N LEU A 355 18.81 14.54 39.42
CA LEU A 355 17.44 14.23 39.83
C LEU A 355 17.34 12.77 40.30
N LYS A 356 16.44 12.52 41.26
CA LYS A 356 16.15 11.14 41.71
C LYS A 356 15.21 10.46 40.71
N PHE A 357 15.63 9.35 40.18
CA PHE A 357 14.87 8.49 39.29
C PHE A 357 14.56 7.13 39.97
N PRO A 358 13.56 6.38 39.52
CA PRO A 358 13.28 5.04 40.03
C PRO A 358 14.49 4.09 39.89
N ASP A 359 14.67 3.17 40.83
CA ASP A 359 15.79 2.20 40.85
C ASP A 359 15.79 1.25 39.66
N ASP A 360 14.61 1.01 39.01
CA ASP A 360 14.43 0.22 37.82
C ASP A 360 14.62 1.03 36.52
N MET A 361 15.13 2.26 36.60
CA MET A 361 15.40 3.15 35.50
C MET A 361 16.88 3.49 35.39
N LEU A 362 17.54 3.00 34.37
CA LEU A 362 18.90 3.41 33.99
C LEU A 362 18.83 4.77 33.29
N VAL A 363 19.52 5.76 33.86
CA VAL A 363 19.57 7.11 33.27
C VAL A 363 20.95 7.36 32.68
N LEU A 364 20.99 7.74 31.40
CA LEU A 364 22.19 8.03 30.63
C LEU A 364 22.08 9.43 30.03
N THR A 365 23.19 10.06 29.72
CA THR A 365 23.26 11.29 28.92
C THR A 365 23.59 10.95 27.46
N SER A 366 23.10 11.76 26.52
CA SER A 366 23.52 11.65 25.13
C SER A 366 24.97 12.16 24.98
N TYR A 367 25.73 11.60 24.03
CA TYR A 367 27.09 12.10 23.73
C TYR A 367 27.10 13.58 23.36
N GLU A 368 26.05 14.07 22.67
CA GLU A 368 25.91 15.48 22.33
C GLU A 368 25.85 16.35 23.62
N ALA A 369 25.09 15.91 24.64
CA ALA A 369 25.00 16.59 25.93
C ALA A 369 26.33 16.60 26.71
N ASP A 370 27.06 15.49 26.69
CA ASP A 370 28.35 15.38 27.38
C ASP A 370 29.42 16.23 26.69
N ILE A 371 29.41 16.32 25.37
CA ILE A 371 30.33 17.17 24.59
C ILE A 371 30.02 18.64 24.83
N GLU A 372 28.75 19.05 24.75
CA GLU A 372 28.34 20.44 24.99
C GLU A 372 28.71 20.92 26.41
N GLU A 373 28.61 20.04 27.40
CA GLU A 373 29.01 20.38 28.74
C GLU A 373 30.51 20.57 28.90
N ARG A 374 31.31 19.69 28.28
CA ARG A 374 32.76 19.77 28.29
C ARG A 374 33.33 20.96 27.50
N LEU A 375 32.60 21.45 26.51
CA LEU A 375 32.97 22.63 25.72
C LEU A 375 32.60 23.96 26.37
N LYS A 376 31.86 23.95 27.50
CA LYS A 376 31.51 25.16 28.27
C LYS A 376 32.63 25.55 29.26
N HIS A 377 33.62 24.69 29.43
CA HIS A 377 34.81 24.90 30.28
C HIS A 377 36.08 24.95 29.41
#